data_06fa570a344e285f3b078dffa6b6c5af
#
_entry.id   06fa570a344e285f3b078dffa6b6c5af
#
_cell.length_a   1.000
_cell.length_b   1.000
_cell.length_c   1.000
_cell.angle_alpha   90.00
_cell.angle_beta   90.00
_cell.angle_gamma   90.00
#
_symmetry.space_group_name_H-M   'P 1'
#
loop_
_entity.id
_entity.type
_entity.pdbx_description
1 polymer ?
#
loop_
_entity_poly.entity_id
_entity_poly.type
_entity_poly.pdbx_seq_one_letter_code
_entity_poly.pdbx_strand_id
1 'polypeptide(L)'
;MKAIKNPPDTWRYFLTPHPSHHELELGEFDEQEYVMQCVFYINAHIDGAFVASSGKNMGAFKGVGYPEEIGEYYRIDEYKAWLWTAHGRFPTNTPGWWGGAHPFTLLNWSIVHNGEISSYDTNRRYVEQFGYDCALQTDTEVITYLFDLLVRRHGFSQEMAAHIMAAPSWDAIDRMPPEQAEFETALRCVYSDALVNGPFSVILGSEEGLLALNDRLKLRALMVGEKDSMVYLASEQASIELVCPDVENVRSIEGGVPFVVQLDEVARAKQNAAAENEPDIHQQTRITRKEA
;
A
#
# COMPACT_ATOMS: atom_id res chain seq x y z
N MET A 1 -11.80 -16.27 -9.68
CA MET A 1 -12.35 -15.35 -8.65
C MET A 1 -12.86 -16.20 -7.51
N LYS A 2 -12.43 -15.96 -6.26
CA LYS A 2 -12.91 -16.69 -5.10
C LYS A 2 -14.41 -16.45 -4.89
N ALA A 3 -15.13 -17.47 -4.48
CA ALA A 3 -16.56 -17.37 -4.12
C ALA A 3 -16.73 -16.68 -2.77
N ILE A 4 -16.56 -15.36 -2.75
CA ILE A 4 -16.81 -14.55 -1.55
C ILE A 4 -18.26 -14.04 -1.61
N LYS A 5 -18.97 -14.16 -0.50
CA LYS A 5 -20.32 -13.62 -0.33
C LYS A 5 -20.31 -12.09 -0.56
N ASN A 6 -21.36 -11.55 -1.15
CA ASN A 6 -21.51 -10.12 -1.42
C ASN A 6 -22.76 -9.56 -0.72
N PRO A 7 -22.65 -8.67 0.27
CA PRO A 7 -21.42 -8.24 0.95
C PRO A 7 -20.78 -9.36 1.79
N PRO A 8 -19.46 -9.35 1.98
CA PRO A 8 -18.79 -10.36 2.78
C PRO A 8 -19.08 -10.19 4.26
N ASP A 9 -19.01 -11.28 5.02
CA ASP A 9 -18.93 -11.18 6.48
C ASP A 9 -17.52 -10.71 6.84
N THR A 10 -17.40 -9.60 7.57
CA THR A 10 -16.11 -9.01 7.94
C THR A 10 -15.79 -9.32 9.40
N TRP A 11 -14.55 -9.76 9.64
CA TRP A 11 -14.07 -10.13 10.96
C TRP A 11 -12.72 -9.46 11.24
N ARG A 12 -12.49 -9.11 12.49
CA ARG A 12 -11.20 -8.64 12.98
C ARG A 12 -10.70 -9.59 14.05
N TYR A 13 -9.45 -10.03 13.89
CA TYR A 13 -8.76 -10.86 14.85
C TYR A 13 -7.46 -10.18 15.29
N PHE A 14 -7.15 -10.27 16.58
CA PHE A 14 -5.84 -9.91 17.11
C PHE A 14 -5.12 -11.21 17.44
N LEU A 15 -4.01 -11.44 16.77
CA LEU A 15 -3.27 -12.69 16.84
C LEU A 15 -1.83 -12.39 17.22
N THR A 16 -1.25 -13.25 18.05
CA THR A 16 0.18 -13.25 18.32
C THR A 16 0.77 -14.53 17.74
N PRO A 17 1.60 -14.43 16.69
CA PRO A 17 2.31 -15.58 16.18
C PRO A 17 3.21 -16.19 17.25
N HIS A 18 3.27 -17.51 17.30
CA HIS A 18 4.11 -18.23 18.26
C HIS A 18 5.20 -19.01 17.55
N PRO A 19 6.47 -18.88 17.96
CA PRO A 19 7.60 -19.54 17.28
C PRO A 19 7.48 -21.05 17.12
N SER A 20 6.81 -21.74 18.06
CA SER A 20 6.60 -23.19 17.97
C SER A 20 5.67 -23.64 16.82
N HIS A 21 4.93 -22.72 16.19
CA HIS A 21 4.12 -23.02 15.03
C HIS A 21 4.91 -22.88 13.72
N HIS A 22 6.13 -22.46 13.80
CA HIS A 22 7.03 -22.34 12.68
C HIS A 22 8.10 -23.44 12.81
N GLU A 23 7.90 -24.56 12.16
CA GLU A 23 8.93 -25.60 11.99
C GLU A 23 9.99 -25.09 11.00
N LEU A 24 10.77 -24.10 11.42
CA LEU A 24 11.93 -23.66 10.66
C LEU A 24 13.11 -24.55 10.99
N GLU A 25 13.52 -25.29 10.01
CA GLU A 25 14.70 -26.15 10.10
C GLU A 25 16.00 -25.37 10.36
N LEU A 26 16.06 -24.06 10.09
CA LEU A 26 17.28 -23.23 10.19
C LEU A 26 16.98 -21.74 10.33
N GLY A 27 16.98 -21.19 11.55
CA GLY A 27 17.03 -19.74 11.73
C GLY A 27 16.19 -19.17 12.89
N GLU A 28 16.33 -17.87 13.15
CA GLU A 28 15.48 -17.13 14.05
C GLU A 28 14.08 -16.99 13.46
N PHE A 29 13.06 -16.98 14.34
CA PHE A 29 11.68 -16.80 13.94
C PHE A 29 11.44 -15.38 13.39
N ASP A 30 11.12 -15.27 12.11
CA ASP A 30 10.70 -14.03 11.46
C ASP A 30 9.16 -13.91 11.49
N GLU A 31 8.64 -13.09 12.40
CA GLU A 31 7.22 -12.87 12.56
C GLU A 31 6.56 -12.29 11.30
N GLN A 32 7.23 -11.36 10.62
CA GLN A 32 6.68 -10.72 9.42
C GLN A 32 6.58 -11.72 8.27
N GLU A 33 7.62 -12.51 8.06
CA GLU A 33 7.62 -13.56 7.04
C GLU A 33 6.54 -14.61 7.33
N TYR A 34 6.38 -15.03 8.59
CA TYR A 34 5.33 -15.97 8.98
C TYR A 34 3.93 -15.42 8.71
N VAL A 35 3.66 -14.18 9.11
CA VAL A 35 2.36 -13.53 8.86
C VAL A 35 2.09 -13.40 7.36
N MET A 36 3.08 -13.00 6.58
CA MET A 36 2.98 -12.91 5.13
C MET A 36 2.62 -14.26 4.49
N GLN A 37 3.29 -15.34 4.88
CA GLN A 37 3.00 -16.69 4.38
C GLN A 37 1.57 -17.13 4.76
N CYS A 38 1.10 -16.81 5.96
CA CYS A 38 -0.28 -17.08 6.36
C CYS A 38 -1.29 -16.31 5.48
N VAL A 39 -1.02 -15.03 5.19
CA VAL A 39 -1.86 -14.21 4.30
C VAL A 39 -1.94 -14.81 2.90
N PHE A 40 -0.80 -15.19 2.33
CA PHE A 40 -0.75 -15.81 1.00
C PHE A 40 -1.49 -17.14 0.97
N TYR A 41 -1.26 -17.99 1.98
CA TYR A 41 -1.97 -19.26 2.07
C TYR A 41 -3.49 -19.08 2.13
N ILE A 42 -3.98 -18.18 2.99
CA ILE A 42 -5.42 -17.90 3.10
C ILE A 42 -5.95 -17.34 1.78
N ASN A 43 -5.25 -16.35 1.21
CA ASN A 43 -5.70 -15.69 0.00
C ASN A 43 -5.67 -16.59 -1.24
N ALA A 44 -4.76 -17.56 -1.31
CA ALA A 44 -4.65 -18.48 -2.44
C ALA A 44 -5.49 -19.74 -2.27
N HIS A 45 -5.54 -20.35 -1.09
CA HIS A 45 -5.99 -21.73 -0.90
C HIS A 45 -7.30 -21.88 -0.13
N ILE A 46 -7.73 -20.89 0.67
CA ILE A 46 -8.96 -21.00 1.45
C ILE A 46 -10.11 -20.36 0.69
N ASP A 47 -11.03 -21.19 0.18
CA ASP A 47 -12.22 -20.71 -0.50
C ASP A 47 -13.15 -19.95 0.45
N GLY A 48 -13.69 -18.83 -0.04
CA GLY A 48 -14.63 -18.00 0.72
C GLY A 48 -13.98 -17.09 1.77
N ALA A 49 -12.67 -17.08 1.88
CA ALA A 49 -11.93 -16.20 2.80
C ALA A 49 -10.84 -15.40 2.08
N PHE A 50 -10.61 -14.17 2.53
CA PHE A 50 -9.43 -13.44 2.16
C PHE A 50 -9.06 -12.44 3.26
N VAL A 51 -7.77 -12.16 3.39
CA VAL A 51 -7.22 -11.21 4.37
C VAL A 51 -7.15 -9.84 3.72
N ALA A 52 -7.87 -8.88 4.29
CA ALA A 52 -7.89 -7.49 3.80
C ALA A 52 -6.72 -6.66 4.34
N SER A 53 -6.25 -6.95 5.56
CA SER A 53 -5.09 -6.31 6.18
C SER A 53 -4.48 -7.22 7.23
N SER A 54 -3.16 -7.13 7.42
CA SER A 54 -2.38 -7.99 8.33
C SER A 54 -1.36 -7.20 9.16
N GLY A 55 -1.39 -5.87 9.12
CA GLY A 55 -0.48 -5.02 9.87
C GLY A 55 -0.88 -4.87 11.34
N LYS A 56 0.11 -4.55 12.19
CA LYS A 56 -0.10 -4.38 13.64
C LYS A 56 -0.88 -3.11 13.96
N ASN A 57 -0.56 -2.00 13.30
CA ASN A 57 -1.07 -0.66 13.59
C ASN A 57 -1.83 -0.06 12.40
N MET A 58 -2.41 -0.90 11.56
CA MET A 58 -3.22 -0.45 10.45
C MET A 58 -4.43 -1.35 10.19
N GLY A 59 -5.43 -0.80 9.50
CA GLY A 59 -6.57 -1.53 9.01
C GLY A 59 -6.93 -1.10 7.60
N ALA A 60 -7.42 -2.03 6.78
CA ALA A 60 -7.95 -1.75 5.46
C ALA A 60 -9.46 -2.01 5.43
N PHE A 61 -10.19 -1.01 4.96
CA PHE A 61 -11.63 -1.06 4.76
C PHE A 61 -11.89 -1.09 3.25
N LYS A 62 -12.40 -2.19 2.75
CA LYS A 62 -12.57 -2.42 1.31
C LYS A 62 -14.01 -2.78 1.00
N GLY A 63 -14.53 -2.33 -0.13
CA GLY A 63 -15.88 -2.65 -0.52
C GLY A 63 -16.19 -2.32 -1.97
N VAL A 64 -17.36 -2.78 -2.41
CA VAL A 64 -17.97 -2.42 -3.70
C VAL A 64 -19.22 -1.61 -3.39
N GLY A 65 -19.25 -0.36 -3.78
CA GLY A 65 -20.30 0.61 -3.52
C GLY A 65 -19.79 2.03 -3.66
N TYR A 66 -20.61 2.98 -3.35
CA TYR A 66 -20.17 4.38 -3.27
C TYR A 66 -19.29 4.59 -2.01
N PRO A 67 -18.32 5.51 -2.05
CA PRO A 67 -17.44 5.77 -0.91
C PRO A 67 -18.18 6.04 0.40
N GLU A 68 -19.30 6.76 0.33
CA GLU A 68 -20.14 7.10 1.47
C GLU A 68 -20.75 5.85 2.11
N GLU A 69 -21.25 4.91 1.29
CA GLU A 69 -21.83 3.65 1.74
C GLU A 69 -20.77 2.75 2.41
N ILE A 70 -19.55 2.75 1.87
CA ILE A 70 -18.41 2.02 2.46
C ILE A 70 -18.01 2.66 3.79
N GLY A 71 -17.98 3.99 3.86
CA GLY A 71 -17.72 4.74 5.09
C GLY A 71 -18.71 4.41 6.18
N GLU A 72 -20.01 4.41 5.86
CA GLU A 72 -21.09 4.08 6.78
C GLU A 72 -21.05 2.60 7.21
N TYR A 73 -20.86 1.68 6.25
CA TYR A 73 -20.79 0.24 6.53
C TYR A 73 -19.71 -0.13 7.56
N TYR A 74 -18.54 0.48 7.44
CA TYR A 74 -17.43 0.24 8.35
C TYR A 74 -17.37 1.21 9.54
N ARG A 75 -18.26 2.20 9.61
CA ARG A 75 -18.29 3.25 10.64
C ARG A 75 -16.93 3.95 10.72
N ILE A 76 -16.40 4.37 9.57
CA ILE A 76 -15.04 4.93 9.45
C ILE A 76 -14.89 6.22 10.26
N ASP A 77 -15.96 6.97 10.47
CA ASP A 77 -16.03 8.19 11.31
C ASP A 77 -15.67 7.95 12.79
N GLU A 78 -15.74 6.70 13.27
CA GLU A 78 -15.36 6.34 14.64
C GLU A 78 -13.86 6.04 14.80
N TYR A 79 -13.14 5.90 13.70
CA TYR A 79 -11.71 5.59 13.72
C TYR A 79 -10.88 6.87 13.74
N LYS A 80 -9.75 6.81 14.46
CA LYS A 80 -8.73 7.85 14.46
C LYS A 80 -7.44 7.28 13.90
N ALA A 81 -6.84 7.99 12.97
CA ALA A 81 -5.55 7.64 12.43
C ALA A 81 -4.78 8.92 12.07
N TRP A 82 -3.48 8.85 12.13
CA TRP A 82 -2.58 9.92 11.74
C TRP A 82 -2.29 9.91 10.23
N LEU A 83 -2.54 8.78 9.56
CA LEU A 83 -2.40 8.64 8.11
C LEU A 83 -3.63 7.92 7.56
N TRP A 84 -4.17 8.47 6.49
CA TRP A 84 -5.28 7.89 5.75
C TRP A 84 -4.90 7.76 4.27
N THR A 85 -5.10 6.59 3.70
CA THR A 85 -5.08 6.37 2.25
C THR A 85 -6.47 5.98 1.78
N ALA A 86 -6.94 6.58 0.69
CA ALA A 86 -8.27 6.30 0.15
C ALA A 86 -8.23 6.26 -1.38
N HIS A 87 -9.11 5.44 -1.97
CA HIS A 87 -9.23 5.33 -3.41
C HIS A 87 -10.64 4.90 -3.82
N GLY A 88 -11.30 5.73 -4.62
CA GLY A 88 -12.52 5.38 -5.33
C GLY A 88 -12.17 4.75 -6.69
N ARG A 89 -12.20 3.42 -6.78
CA ARG A 89 -11.86 2.70 -8.02
C ARG A 89 -13.08 2.54 -8.91
N PHE A 90 -12.96 2.99 -10.17
CA PHE A 90 -13.86 2.53 -11.23
C PHE A 90 -13.16 1.39 -12.00
N PRO A 91 -13.61 0.13 -11.90
CA PRO A 91 -12.95 -0.99 -12.57
C PRO A 91 -13.11 -0.88 -14.08
N THR A 92 -11.99 -0.94 -14.82
CA THR A 92 -11.97 -0.86 -16.27
C THR A 92 -11.84 -2.23 -16.93
N ASN A 93 -10.88 -3.05 -16.46
CA ASN A 93 -10.52 -4.31 -17.09
C ASN A 93 -10.86 -5.54 -16.24
N THR A 94 -11.26 -5.36 -14.99
CA THR A 94 -11.61 -6.45 -14.06
C THR A 94 -12.99 -6.22 -13.45
N PRO A 95 -13.76 -7.28 -13.15
CA PRO A 95 -15.02 -7.12 -12.42
C PRO A 95 -14.79 -6.46 -11.07
N GLY A 96 -15.70 -5.59 -10.65
CA GLY A 96 -15.69 -5.05 -9.30
C GLY A 96 -15.97 -6.16 -8.28
N TRP A 97 -15.08 -6.34 -7.31
CA TRP A 97 -15.27 -7.26 -6.20
C TRP A 97 -14.49 -6.76 -4.97
N TRP A 98 -14.87 -7.22 -3.80
CA TRP A 98 -14.38 -6.68 -2.53
C TRP A 98 -12.85 -6.79 -2.38
N GLY A 99 -12.25 -7.92 -2.73
CA GLY A 99 -10.80 -8.12 -2.67
C GLY A 99 -10.03 -7.25 -3.66
N GLY A 100 -10.61 -6.95 -4.82
CA GLY A 100 -10.02 -6.09 -5.85
C GLY A 100 -10.16 -4.58 -5.59
N ALA A 101 -10.90 -4.18 -4.55
CA ALA A 101 -10.97 -2.78 -4.15
C ALA A 101 -9.66 -2.33 -3.47
N HIS A 102 -9.38 -1.02 -3.51
CA HIS A 102 -8.26 -0.43 -2.79
C HIS A 102 -8.63 -0.15 -1.31
N PRO A 103 -7.64 0.02 -0.43
CA PRO A 103 -6.21 -0.13 -0.67
C PRO A 103 -5.78 -1.60 -0.81
N PHE A 104 -4.60 -1.83 -1.37
CA PHE A 104 -3.90 -3.10 -1.27
C PHE A 104 -2.91 -3.04 -0.12
N THR A 105 -2.80 -4.11 0.64
CA THR A 105 -2.02 -4.12 1.87
C THR A 105 -1.22 -5.40 2.00
N LEU A 106 -0.06 -5.29 2.60
CA LEU A 106 0.72 -6.40 3.11
C LEU A 106 1.47 -5.93 4.34
N LEU A 107 1.34 -6.62 5.48
CA LEU A 107 1.90 -6.18 6.75
C LEU A 107 1.50 -4.72 7.05
N ASN A 108 2.46 -3.84 7.30
CA ASN A 108 2.25 -2.42 7.60
C ASN A 108 2.24 -1.51 6.35
N TRP A 109 2.15 -2.09 5.15
CA TRP A 109 2.06 -1.35 3.89
C TRP A 109 0.62 -1.19 3.43
N SER A 110 0.24 0.02 3.07
CA SER A 110 -1.06 0.35 2.44
C SER A 110 -0.81 1.12 1.15
N ILE A 111 -1.23 0.58 0.02
CA ILE A 111 -1.00 1.18 -1.30
C ILE A 111 -2.31 1.46 -2.00
N VAL A 112 -2.43 2.67 -2.51
CA VAL A 112 -3.45 3.07 -3.48
C VAL A 112 -2.78 3.46 -4.79
N HIS A 113 -3.37 3.06 -5.91
CA HIS A 113 -2.83 3.22 -7.25
C HIS A 113 -3.90 3.74 -8.19
N ASN A 114 -3.58 4.80 -8.92
CA ASN A 114 -4.37 5.29 -10.04
C ASN A 114 -3.56 5.15 -11.33
N GLY A 115 -3.93 4.19 -12.15
CA GLY A 115 -3.25 3.91 -13.41
C GLY A 115 -3.42 2.49 -13.89
N GLU A 116 -2.61 2.12 -14.86
CA GLU A 116 -2.50 0.79 -15.45
C GLU A 116 -1.03 0.54 -15.79
N ILE A 117 -0.41 -0.48 -15.20
CA ILE A 117 0.97 -0.80 -15.54
C ILE A 117 1.05 -1.78 -16.72
N SER A 118 1.77 -1.40 -17.77
CA SER A 118 1.98 -2.25 -18.94
C SER A 118 3.01 -3.38 -18.67
N SER A 119 3.78 -3.28 -17.61
CA SER A 119 4.76 -4.28 -17.19
C SER A 119 4.20 -5.34 -16.21
N TYR A 120 2.88 -5.40 -16.04
CA TYR A 120 2.20 -6.27 -15.06
C TYR A 120 2.73 -7.71 -15.05
N ASP A 121 2.75 -8.38 -16.19
CA ASP A 121 3.17 -9.79 -16.25
C ASP A 121 4.65 -9.99 -15.91
N THR A 122 5.52 -9.05 -16.30
CA THR A 122 6.94 -9.09 -15.95
C THR A 122 7.13 -8.91 -14.44
N ASN A 123 6.53 -7.87 -13.88
CA ASN A 123 6.63 -7.58 -12.46
C ASN A 123 6.01 -8.69 -11.60
N ARG A 124 4.86 -9.25 -12.02
CA ARG A 124 4.23 -10.38 -11.34
C ARG A 124 5.16 -11.60 -11.29
N ARG A 125 5.69 -12.02 -12.44
CA ARG A 125 6.62 -13.15 -12.51
C ARG A 125 7.89 -12.92 -11.69
N TYR A 126 8.34 -11.68 -11.61
CA TYR A 126 9.48 -11.31 -10.79
C TYR A 126 9.21 -11.55 -9.31
N VAL A 127 8.12 -11.01 -8.75
CA VAL A 127 7.79 -11.22 -7.33
C VAL A 127 7.43 -12.67 -7.02
N GLU A 128 6.78 -13.40 -7.94
CA GLU A 128 6.48 -14.82 -7.80
C GLU A 128 7.74 -15.69 -7.63
N GLN A 129 8.89 -15.33 -8.23
CA GLN A 129 10.17 -16.01 -8.02
C GLN A 129 10.66 -15.93 -6.57
N PHE A 130 10.23 -14.93 -5.83
CA PHE A 130 10.52 -14.74 -4.42
C PHE A 130 9.42 -15.26 -3.49
N GLY A 131 8.48 -16.06 -4.01
CA GLY A 131 7.42 -16.70 -3.22
C GLY A 131 6.24 -15.80 -2.87
N TYR A 132 6.04 -14.69 -3.60
CA TYR A 132 4.82 -13.90 -3.48
C TYR A 132 3.70 -14.54 -4.31
N ASP A 133 2.51 -14.66 -3.75
CA ASP A 133 1.35 -15.24 -4.43
C ASP A 133 0.34 -14.16 -4.84
N CYS A 134 0.32 -13.84 -6.13
CA CYS A 134 -0.54 -12.80 -6.70
C CYS A 134 -1.97 -13.33 -6.94
N ALA A 135 -2.73 -13.52 -5.87
CA ALA A 135 -4.06 -14.12 -5.89
C ALA A 135 -5.19 -13.15 -6.31
N LEU A 136 -4.98 -11.85 -6.18
CA LEU A 136 -6.01 -10.82 -6.43
C LEU A 136 -6.03 -10.34 -7.89
N GLN A 137 -5.02 -10.70 -8.66
CA GLN A 137 -4.91 -10.46 -10.11
C GLN A 137 -5.04 -8.97 -10.50
N THR A 138 -4.43 -8.10 -9.72
CA THR A 138 -4.37 -6.66 -10.00
C THR A 138 -2.92 -6.17 -10.01
N ASP A 139 -2.69 -5.13 -10.78
CA ASP A 139 -1.39 -4.48 -10.86
C ASP A 139 -0.99 -3.82 -9.52
N THR A 140 -1.95 -3.31 -8.78
CA THR A 140 -1.70 -2.72 -7.46
C THR A 140 -1.21 -3.74 -6.43
N GLU A 141 -1.70 -4.97 -6.48
CA GLU A 141 -1.18 -6.09 -5.67
C GLU A 141 0.31 -6.30 -5.97
N VAL A 142 0.68 -6.36 -7.24
CA VAL A 142 2.07 -6.53 -7.68
C VAL A 142 2.95 -5.37 -7.22
N ILE A 143 2.49 -4.14 -7.34
CA ILE A 143 3.20 -2.96 -6.83
C ILE A 143 3.43 -3.06 -5.31
N THR A 144 2.42 -3.51 -4.57
CA THR A 144 2.54 -3.72 -3.10
C THR A 144 3.62 -4.74 -2.77
N TYR A 145 3.69 -5.84 -3.51
CA TYR A 145 4.68 -6.90 -3.31
C TYR A 145 6.08 -6.47 -3.77
N LEU A 146 6.20 -5.64 -4.80
CA LEU A 146 7.48 -5.05 -5.19
C LEU A 146 8.06 -4.18 -4.07
N PHE A 147 7.25 -3.33 -3.46
CA PHE A 147 7.70 -2.53 -2.32
C PHE A 147 8.15 -3.40 -1.15
N ASP A 148 7.38 -4.43 -0.78
CA ASP A 148 7.76 -5.34 0.30
C ASP A 148 9.06 -6.10 -0.02
N LEU A 149 9.19 -6.61 -1.25
CA LEU A 149 10.39 -7.30 -1.70
C LEU A 149 11.64 -6.41 -1.60
N LEU A 150 11.55 -5.20 -2.14
CA LEU A 150 12.69 -4.29 -2.22
C LEU A 150 13.05 -3.72 -0.84
N VAL A 151 12.05 -3.34 -0.03
CA VAL A 151 12.32 -2.72 1.28
C VAL A 151 12.61 -3.77 2.35
N ARG A 152 11.69 -4.70 2.59
CA ARG A 152 11.82 -5.64 3.71
C ARG A 152 12.85 -6.75 3.43
N ARG A 153 12.80 -7.38 2.25
CA ARG A 153 13.68 -8.52 1.95
C ARG A 153 15.05 -8.12 1.39
N HIS A 154 15.10 -7.08 0.54
CA HIS A 154 16.36 -6.60 -0.01
C HIS A 154 17.02 -5.51 0.83
N GLY A 155 16.32 -4.93 1.82
CA GLY A 155 16.88 -3.96 2.77
C GLY A 155 17.07 -2.55 2.20
N PHE A 156 16.39 -2.20 1.10
CA PHE A 156 16.46 -0.84 0.57
C PHE A 156 15.58 0.12 1.38
N SER A 157 15.94 1.41 1.33
CA SER A 157 15.01 2.45 1.79
C SER A 157 13.78 2.52 0.88
N GLN A 158 12.68 3.11 1.39
CA GLN A 158 11.47 3.31 0.59
C GLN A 158 11.74 4.16 -0.66
N GLU A 159 12.59 5.18 -0.53
CA GLU A 159 13.00 6.05 -1.62
C GLU A 159 13.78 5.27 -2.69
N MET A 160 14.71 4.41 -2.27
CA MET A 160 15.47 3.59 -3.20
C MET A 160 14.59 2.56 -3.90
N ALA A 161 13.64 1.94 -3.19
CA ALA A 161 12.67 1.04 -3.80
C ALA A 161 11.81 1.75 -4.85
N ALA A 162 11.31 2.95 -4.53
CA ALA A 162 10.57 3.79 -5.47
C ALA A 162 11.42 4.20 -6.68
N HIS A 163 12.68 4.54 -6.45
CA HIS A 163 13.64 4.88 -7.51
C HIS A 163 13.88 3.69 -8.45
N ILE A 164 14.07 2.49 -7.94
CA ILE A 164 14.19 1.26 -8.73
C ILE A 164 12.94 1.06 -9.60
N MET A 165 11.76 1.20 -9.01
CA MET A 165 10.49 0.98 -9.71
C MET A 165 10.23 2.03 -10.80
N ALA A 166 10.71 3.25 -10.64
CA ALA A 166 10.56 4.34 -11.58
C ALA A 166 11.90 4.81 -12.19
N ALA A 167 12.90 3.94 -12.27
CA ALA A 167 14.27 4.28 -12.69
C ALA A 167 14.30 5.11 -13.99
N PRO A 168 15.25 6.05 -14.13
CA PRO A 168 15.36 6.96 -15.25
C PRO A 168 15.51 6.22 -16.60
N SER A 169 15.12 6.84 -17.70
CA SER A 169 15.30 6.28 -19.05
C SER A 169 16.78 6.16 -19.42
N TRP A 170 17.13 5.27 -20.34
CA TRP A 170 18.51 5.15 -20.83
C TRP A 170 19.04 6.47 -21.38
N ASP A 171 18.22 7.20 -22.11
CA ASP A 171 18.58 8.52 -22.64
C ASP A 171 18.81 9.56 -21.54
N ALA A 172 18.16 9.45 -20.38
CA ALA A 172 18.44 10.28 -19.22
C ALA A 172 19.75 9.88 -18.54
N ILE A 173 20.00 8.58 -18.42
CA ILE A 173 21.23 8.02 -17.85
C ILE A 173 22.44 8.44 -18.68
N ASP A 174 22.37 8.38 -20.00
CA ASP A 174 23.45 8.78 -20.92
C ASP A 174 23.87 10.24 -20.78
N ARG A 175 23.04 11.09 -20.19
CA ARG A 175 23.32 12.51 -19.91
C ARG A 175 23.82 12.79 -18.50
N MET A 176 23.87 11.77 -17.65
CA MET A 176 24.36 11.92 -16.26
C MET A 176 25.89 11.98 -16.20
N PRO A 177 26.43 12.52 -15.12
CA PRO A 177 27.86 12.35 -14.83
C PRO A 177 28.26 10.87 -14.82
N PRO A 178 29.48 10.51 -15.25
CA PRO A 178 29.89 9.11 -15.45
C PRO A 178 29.65 8.20 -14.25
N GLU A 179 29.98 8.64 -13.05
CA GLU A 179 29.80 7.87 -11.82
C GLU A 179 28.32 7.59 -11.53
N GLN A 180 27.46 8.59 -11.71
CA GLN A 180 26.02 8.44 -11.55
C GLN A 180 25.43 7.54 -12.65
N ALA A 181 25.88 7.70 -13.90
CA ALA A 181 25.43 6.86 -15.02
C ALA A 181 25.81 5.39 -14.81
N GLU A 182 26.99 5.11 -14.27
CA GLU A 182 27.41 3.74 -13.92
C GLU A 182 26.51 3.13 -12.85
N PHE A 183 26.23 3.87 -11.78
CA PHE A 183 25.35 3.43 -10.70
C PHE A 183 23.93 3.12 -11.22
N GLU A 184 23.33 4.07 -11.97
CA GLU A 184 21.98 3.92 -12.53
C GLU A 184 21.90 2.76 -13.53
N THR A 185 22.95 2.56 -14.34
CA THR A 185 23.07 1.44 -15.26
C THR A 185 23.08 0.13 -14.50
N ALA A 186 23.91 0.00 -13.47
CA ALA A 186 24.00 -1.19 -12.65
C ALA A 186 22.64 -1.51 -11.98
N LEU A 187 22.00 -0.50 -11.38
CA LEU A 187 20.71 -0.63 -10.73
C LEU A 187 19.63 -1.13 -11.70
N ARG A 188 19.55 -0.52 -12.89
CA ARG A 188 18.58 -0.93 -13.93
C ARG A 188 18.86 -2.32 -14.50
N CYS A 189 20.12 -2.74 -14.60
CA CYS A 189 20.45 -4.09 -15.06
C CYS A 189 20.07 -5.14 -14.02
N VAL A 190 20.36 -4.89 -12.74
CA VAL A 190 20.08 -5.84 -11.64
C VAL A 190 18.59 -5.94 -11.35
N TYR A 191 17.87 -4.82 -11.38
CA TYR A 191 16.44 -4.73 -11.01
C TYR A 191 15.53 -4.45 -12.21
N SER A 192 15.92 -4.88 -13.42
CA SER A 192 15.14 -4.66 -14.65
C SER A 192 13.69 -5.11 -14.55
N ASP A 193 13.44 -6.22 -13.88
CA ASP A 193 12.13 -6.84 -13.76
C ASP A 193 11.26 -6.22 -12.65
N ALA A 194 11.87 -5.43 -11.77
CA ALA A 194 11.18 -4.59 -10.80
C ALA A 194 10.75 -3.21 -11.37
N LEU A 195 11.26 -2.86 -12.54
CA LEU A 195 10.90 -1.60 -13.20
C LEU A 195 9.42 -1.60 -13.61
N VAL A 196 8.69 -0.60 -13.15
CA VAL A 196 7.28 -0.39 -13.48
C VAL A 196 7.14 0.50 -14.70
N ASN A 197 6.40 0.05 -15.71
CA ASN A 197 6.10 0.80 -16.91
C ASN A 197 4.59 1.00 -17.06
N GLY A 198 4.22 2.08 -17.72
CA GLY A 198 2.82 2.50 -17.93
C GLY A 198 2.47 3.76 -17.17
N PRO A 199 1.27 4.31 -17.36
CA PRO A 199 0.80 5.45 -16.61
C PRO A 199 0.40 5.03 -15.18
N PHE A 200 1.11 5.50 -14.16
CA PHE A 200 0.76 5.22 -12.78
C PHE A 200 1.00 6.41 -11.85
N SER A 201 0.19 6.51 -10.83
CA SER A 201 0.47 7.26 -9.63
C SER A 201 0.13 6.41 -8.40
N VAL A 202 1.07 6.32 -7.47
CA VAL A 202 1.00 5.48 -6.29
C VAL A 202 1.15 6.33 -5.05
N ILE A 203 0.34 6.05 -4.04
CA ILE A 203 0.54 6.54 -2.68
C ILE A 203 0.69 5.33 -1.78
N LEU A 204 1.83 5.25 -1.10
CA LEU A 204 2.13 4.24 -0.11
C LEU A 204 2.07 4.86 1.27
N GLY A 205 1.25 4.29 2.15
CA GLY A 205 1.23 4.60 3.57
C GLY A 205 1.91 3.50 4.38
N SER A 206 2.70 3.88 5.36
CA SER A 206 3.38 2.98 6.28
C SER A 206 3.41 3.56 7.69
N GLU A 207 3.94 2.82 8.65
CA GLU A 207 4.16 3.34 10.00
C GLU A 207 5.23 4.44 10.06
N GLU A 208 6.09 4.57 9.04
CA GLU A 208 7.11 5.61 8.97
C GLU A 208 6.58 6.90 8.34
N GLY A 209 5.49 6.84 7.57
CA GLY A 209 4.95 7.99 6.90
C GLY A 209 4.30 7.63 5.57
N LEU A 210 4.47 8.52 4.62
CA LEU A 210 3.80 8.47 3.32
C LEU A 210 4.81 8.71 2.20
N LEU A 211 4.75 7.87 1.17
CA LEU A 211 5.50 8.05 -0.06
C LEU A 211 4.54 8.16 -1.23
N ALA A 212 4.78 9.13 -2.11
CA ALA A 212 4.06 9.29 -3.36
C ALA A 212 5.01 9.19 -4.55
N LEU A 213 4.59 8.48 -5.59
CA LEU A 213 5.39 8.24 -6.78
C LEU A 213 4.52 8.29 -8.04
N ASN A 214 4.96 9.05 -9.02
CA ASN A 214 4.42 9.01 -10.39
C ASN A 214 5.32 8.20 -11.32
N ASP A 215 4.75 7.73 -12.41
CA ASP A 215 5.55 7.23 -13.52
C ASP A 215 6.55 8.28 -14.02
N ARG A 216 7.69 7.82 -14.53
CA ARG A 216 8.81 8.69 -14.95
C ARG A 216 8.47 9.69 -16.06
N LEU A 217 7.42 9.44 -16.84
CA LEU A 217 6.92 10.33 -17.89
C LEU A 217 5.82 11.27 -17.39
N LYS A 218 5.38 11.09 -16.14
CA LYS A 218 4.30 11.85 -15.52
C LYS A 218 3.01 11.82 -16.35
N LEU A 219 2.62 10.62 -16.77
CA LEU A 219 1.38 10.40 -17.53
C LEU A 219 0.13 10.49 -16.65
N ARG A 220 0.31 10.29 -15.33
CA ARG A 220 -0.73 10.51 -14.33
C ARG A 220 -0.43 11.75 -13.48
N ALA A 221 -1.47 12.47 -13.09
CA ALA A 221 -1.35 13.57 -12.16
C ALA A 221 -1.30 13.07 -10.72
N LEU A 222 -0.49 13.73 -9.90
CA LEU A 222 -0.50 13.60 -8.45
C LEU A 222 -0.10 14.93 -7.85
N MET A 223 -1.00 15.50 -7.05
CA MET A 223 -0.87 16.81 -6.44
C MET A 223 -0.56 16.66 -4.96
N VAL A 224 0.25 17.55 -4.44
CA VAL A 224 0.52 17.72 -3.01
C VAL A 224 0.12 19.12 -2.59
N GLY A 225 -0.45 19.23 -1.40
CA GLY A 225 -0.72 20.49 -0.73
C GLY A 225 -0.39 20.37 0.75
N GLU A 226 -0.10 21.47 1.40
CA GLU A 226 0.33 21.52 2.78
C GLU A 226 -0.53 22.53 3.55
N LYS A 227 -0.83 22.21 4.81
CA LYS A 227 -1.45 23.16 5.73
C LYS A 227 -1.05 22.79 7.15
N ASP A 228 -0.45 23.74 7.86
CA ASP A 228 0.10 23.55 9.19
C ASP A 228 1.07 22.34 9.22
N SER A 229 0.75 21.31 10.00
CA SER A 229 1.51 20.05 10.06
C SER A 229 0.91 18.92 9.21
N MET A 230 -0.07 19.24 8.36
CA MET A 230 -0.77 18.26 7.53
C MET A 230 -0.28 18.31 6.09
N VAL A 231 -0.15 17.16 5.47
CA VAL A 231 0.14 16.99 4.04
C VAL A 231 -1.01 16.25 3.38
N TYR A 232 -1.47 16.80 2.26
CA TYR A 232 -2.56 16.27 1.47
C TYR A 232 -2.04 15.83 0.11
N LEU A 233 -2.42 14.62 -0.32
CA LEU A 233 -2.09 14.09 -1.64
C LEU A 233 -3.36 13.64 -2.34
N ALA A 234 -3.53 14.02 -3.60
CA ALA A 234 -4.65 13.58 -4.42
C ALA A 234 -4.30 13.58 -5.91
N SER A 235 -5.06 12.82 -6.71
CA SER A 235 -4.94 12.85 -8.17
C SER A 235 -5.27 14.24 -8.75
N GLU A 236 -6.08 15.04 -8.05
CA GLU A 236 -6.55 16.35 -8.50
C GLU A 236 -6.46 17.40 -7.38
N GLN A 237 -6.08 18.61 -7.74
CA GLN A 237 -6.02 19.75 -6.82
C GLN A 237 -7.40 20.05 -6.18
N ALA A 238 -8.47 19.98 -6.98
CA ALA A 238 -9.82 20.24 -6.51
C ALA A 238 -10.24 19.32 -5.35
N SER A 239 -9.74 18.08 -5.32
CA SER A 239 -9.99 17.15 -4.22
C SER A 239 -9.30 17.57 -2.92
N ILE A 240 -8.12 18.15 -3.02
CA ILE A 240 -7.40 18.70 -1.86
C ILE A 240 -8.13 19.94 -1.34
N GLU A 241 -8.49 20.86 -2.23
CA GLU A 241 -9.20 22.10 -1.88
C GLU A 241 -10.58 21.85 -1.29
N LEU A 242 -11.23 20.75 -1.68
CA LEU A 242 -12.52 20.36 -1.08
C LEU A 242 -12.38 19.95 0.39
N VAL A 243 -11.30 19.26 0.72
CA VAL A 243 -11.01 18.77 2.08
C VAL A 243 -10.37 19.87 2.93
N CYS A 244 -9.51 20.68 2.33
CA CYS A 244 -8.80 21.77 2.97
C CYS A 244 -8.87 23.04 2.09
N PRO A 245 -9.93 23.87 2.23
CA PRO A 245 -10.13 25.04 1.37
C PRO A 245 -9.04 26.10 1.45
N ASP A 246 -8.29 26.14 2.55
CA ASP A 246 -7.20 27.06 2.80
C ASP A 246 -5.81 26.37 2.71
N VAL A 247 -5.72 25.29 1.94
CA VAL A 247 -4.48 24.58 1.67
C VAL A 247 -3.44 25.51 1.03
N GLU A 248 -2.19 25.31 1.38
CA GLU A 248 -1.04 26.09 0.90
C GLU A 248 -0.11 25.21 0.06
N ASN A 249 0.84 25.82 -0.64
CA ASN A 249 1.90 25.13 -1.38
C ASN A 249 1.42 24.04 -2.34
N VAL A 250 0.27 24.22 -2.97
CA VAL A 250 -0.27 23.22 -3.89
C VAL A 250 0.62 23.14 -5.13
N ARG A 251 1.13 21.94 -5.38
CA ARG A 251 2.00 21.66 -6.52
C ARG A 251 1.86 20.22 -6.99
N SER A 252 2.27 19.97 -8.22
CA SER A 252 2.38 18.62 -8.74
C SER A 252 3.75 18.03 -8.38
N ILE A 253 3.81 16.75 -7.98
CA ILE A 253 5.09 16.07 -7.75
C ILE A 253 5.80 15.79 -9.07
N GLU A 254 7.11 15.55 -9.01
CA GLU A 254 7.93 15.24 -10.20
C GLU A 254 7.75 13.80 -10.65
N GLY A 255 7.78 13.56 -11.97
CA GLY A 255 7.70 12.21 -12.53
C GLY A 255 8.96 11.39 -12.21
N GLY A 256 8.78 10.16 -11.75
CA GLY A 256 9.87 9.24 -11.40
C GLY A 256 10.65 9.61 -10.14
N VAL A 257 10.31 10.71 -9.47
CA VAL A 257 10.97 11.15 -8.23
C VAL A 257 10.02 10.90 -7.05
N PRO A 258 10.41 10.09 -6.05
CA PRO A 258 9.58 9.86 -4.88
C PRO A 258 9.45 11.13 -4.04
N PHE A 259 8.21 11.44 -3.65
CA PHE A 259 7.91 12.46 -2.66
C PHE A 259 7.61 11.77 -1.34
N VAL A 260 8.41 12.04 -0.30
CA VAL A 260 8.34 11.35 0.98
C VAL A 260 7.99 12.32 2.09
N VAL A 261 7.05 11.92 2.93
CA VAL A 261 6.67 12.60 4.16
C VAL A 261 6.90 11.65 5.32
N GLN A 262 7.89 11.94 6.14
CA GLN A 262 8.15 11.16 7.35
C GLN A 262 7.37 11.73 8.52
N LEU A 263 6.84 10.84 9.34
CA LEU A 263 6.27 11.23 10.62
C LEU A 263 7.38 11.63 11.58
N ASP A 264 7.20 12.77 12.20
CA ASP A 264 8.07 13.20 13.28
C ASP A 264 8.08 12.14 14.42
N GLU A 265 9.26 11.71 14.84
CA GLU A 265 9.43 10.73 15.93
C GLU A 265 8.74 11.18 17.23
N VAL A 266 8.72 12.48 17.49
CA VAL A 266 8.02 13.07 18.66
C VAL A 266 6.51 12.92 18.52
N ALA A 267 5.97 13.07 17.30
CA ALA A 267 4.55 12.86 17.03
C ALA A 267 4.20 11.37 17.18
N ARG A 268 5.05 10.46 16.69
CA ARG A 268 4.89 9.00 16.85
C ARG A 268 4.88 8.60 18.34
N ALA A 269 5.83 9.08 19.12
CA ALA A 269 5.93 8.75 20.54
C ALA A 269 4.72 9.24 21.35
N LYS A 270 4.20 10.43 21.04
CA LYS A 270 2.97 10.96 21.67
C LYS A 270 1.73 10.14 21.32
N GLN A 271 1.65 9.63 20.11
CA GLN A 271 0.50 8.84 19.67
C GLN A 271 0.51 7.44 20.24
N ASN A 272 1.68 6.79 20.28
CA ASN A 272 1.83 5.48 20.94
C ASN A 272 1.46 5.57 22.43
N ALA A 273 1.91 6.61 23.13
CA ALA A 273 1.54 6.84 24.53
C ALA A 273 0.05 7.17 24.72
N ALA A 274 -0.59 7.80 23.74
CA ALA A 274 -2.04 8.06 23.77
C ALA A 274 -2.85 6.78 23.52
N ALA A 275 -2.40 5.92 22.61
CA ALA A 275 -3.02 4.63 22.30
C ALA A 275 -2.92 3.64 23.49
N GLU A 276 -1.81 3.66 24.23
CA GLU A 276 -1.62 2.85 25.44
C GLU A 276 -2.50 3.30 26.63
N ASN A 277 -2.94 4.56 26.62
CA ASN A 277 -3.76 5.14 27.68
C ASN A 277 -5.26 5.19 27.36
N GLU A 278 -5.69 4.83 26.14
CA GLU A 278 -7.12 4.68 25.85
C GLU A 278 -7.65 3.38 26.48
N PRO A 279 -8.80 3.43 27.19
CA PRO A 279 -9.40 2.22 27.76
C PRO A 279 -9.71 1.23 26.64
N ASP A 280 -9.40 -0.04 26.88
CA ASP A 280 -9.56 -1.16 25.97
C ASP A 280 -11.00 -1.26 25.40
N ILE A 281 -11.25 -0.61 24.29
CA ILE A 281 -12.52 -0.63 23.57
C ILE A 281 -12.77 -2.03 22.93
N HIS A 282 -11.79 -2.92 23.02
CA HIS A 282 -11.79 -4.22 22.34
C HIS A 282 -12.75 -5.25 22.96
N GLN A 283 -13.35 -4.98 24.12
CA GLN A 283 -14.29 -5.93 24.75
C GLN A 283 -15.75 -5.83 24.26
N GLN A 284 -16.13 -4.86 23.44
CA GLN A 284 -17.54 -4.61 23.15
C GLN A 284 -17.98 -4.64 21.67
N THR A 285 -17.15 -4.94 20.69
CA THR A 285 -17.64 -4.99 19.31
C THR A 285 -17.88 -6.41 18.80
N ARG A 286 -18.79 -7.14 19.41
CA ARG A 286 -19.59 -8.12 18.70
C ARG A 286 -20.61 -7.35 17.86
N ILE A 287 -20.40 -7.29 16.55
CA ILE A 287 -21.45 -6.84 15.63
C ILE A 287 -22.55 -7.91 15.66
N THR A 288 -23.51 -7.76 16.56
CA THR A 288 -24.71 -8.60 16.56
C THR A 288 -25.59 -8.15 15.40
N ARG A 289 -25.82 -9.05 14.44
CA ARG A 289 -26.91 -8.95 13.46
C ARG A 289 -28.19 -8.56 14.19
N LYS A 290 -28.79 -7.44 13.83
CA LYS A 290 -30.24 -7.29 13.94
C LYS A 290 -30.84 -8.01 12.75
N GLU A 291 -31.54 -9.09 13.02
CA GLU A 291 -32.45 -9.72 12.07
C GLU A 291 -33.56 -8.73 11.74
N ALA A 292 -33.73 -8.44 10.45
CA ALA A 292 -34.93 -7.87 9.88
C ALA A 292 -35.23 -8.60 8.58
#